data_470a40fadef6dbc4a30f881da2724ad1
#
_entry.id   470a40fadef6dbc4a30f881da2724ad1
#
_cell.length_a   1.000
_cell.length_b   1.000
_cell.length_c   1.000
_cell.angle_alpha   90.00
_cell.angle_beta   90.00
_cell.angle_gamma   90.00
#
_symmetry.space_group_name_H-M   'P 1'
#
loop_
_entity.id
_entity.type
_entity.pdbx_description
1 polymer ?
#
loop_
_entity_poly.entity_id
_entity_poly.type
_entity_poly.pdbx_seq_one_letter_code
_entity_poly.pdbx_strand_id
1 'polypeptide(L)'
;MANALQILCRKEVNYLKMSPKEREQLHAEFSILSSLKHPNIVGYYHREHHKQTQELYLYMEYCGGGDLGSVIKDLKRTGEFAKEEFVWRILSQLVTALYRCHYGTDAPEPGSDLHRQKDPRLALKGKSQSVMILHRDLKPENSE
;
A
#
# COMPACT_ATOMS: atom_id res chain seq x y z
N MET A 1 -5.89 -30.45 5.91
CA MET A 1 -5.46 -29.33 5.06
C MET A 1 -4.23 -28.74 5.72
N ALA A 2 -3.06 -28.82 5.07
CA ALA A 2 -1.82 -28.27 5.61
C ALA A 2 -1.95 -26.75 5.66
N ASN A 3 -1.81 -26.12 6.84
CA ASN A 3 -1.65 -24.68 6.95
C ASN A 3 -0.35 -24.32 6.22
N ALA A 4 -0.45 -23.65 5.08
CA ALA A 4 0.72 -23.09 4.44
C ALA A 4 1.33 -22.08 5.41
N LEU A 5 2.61 -22.25 5.74
CA LEU A 5 3.37 -21.31 6.53
C LEU A 5 3.47 -20.01 5.73
N GLN A 6 2.87 -18.95 6.22
CA GLN A 6 2.97 -17.62 5.61
C GLN A 6 4.15 -16.87 6.23
N ILE A 7 5.06 -16.42 5.38
CA ILE A 7 6.17 -15.55 5.79
C ILE A 7 5.63 -14.12 5.89
N LEU A 8 5.90 -13.45 7.00
CA LEU A 8 5.50 -12.06 7.24
C LEU A 8 6.73 -11.19 7.48
N CYS A 9 6.64 -9.93 7.09
CA CYS A 9 7.58 -8.89 7.48
C CYS A 9 7.14 -8.31 8.83
N ARG A 10 8.07 -8.21 9.79
CA ARG A 10 7.85 -7.52 11.07
C ARG A 10 8.59 -6.19 11.05
N LYS A 11 7.85 -5.08 11.09
CA LYS A 11 8.40 -3.74 11.27
C LYS A 11 8.34 -3.37 12.75
N GLU A 12 9.48 -2.99 13.32
CA GLU A 12 9.60 -2.56 14.71
C GLU A 12 9.61 -1.03 14.78
N VAL A 13 8.76 -0.48 15.62
CA VAL A 13 8.65 0.97 15.83
C VAL A 13 8.81 1.24 17.34
N ASN A 14 9.91 1.89 17.70
CA ASN A 14 10.12 2.34 19.08
C ASN A 14 9.45 3.71 19.26
N TYR A 15 8.45 3.78 20.13
CA TYR A 15 7.69 5.00 20.37
C TYR A 15 8.09 5.74 21.66
N LEU A 16 9.14 5.29 22.34
CA LEU A 16 9.63 5.91 23.60
C LEU A 16 9.93 7.39 23.41
N LYS A 17 10.58 7.73 22.29
CA LYS A 17 11.01 9.11 21.98
C LYS A 17 9.98 9.91 21.18
N MET A 18 8.84 9.32 20.84
CA MET A 18 7.80 9.99 20.07
C MET A 18 6.98 10.94 20.95
N SER A 19 6.74 12.13 20.43
CA SER A 19 5.78 13.06 21.00
C SER A 19 4.34 12.49 20.96
N PRO A 20 3.41 13.02 21.75
CA PRO A 20 2.01 12.61 21.69
C PRO A 20 1.40 12.72 20.30
N LYS A 21 1.76 13.77 19.55
CA LYS A 21 1.29 14.01 18.17
C LYS A 21 1.80 12.93 17.20
N GLU A 22 3.07 12.54 17.30
CA GLU A 22 3.64 11.47 16.46
C GLU A 22 3.00 10.12 16.76
N ARG A 23 2.70 9.83 18.01
CA ARG A 23 1.96 8.60 18.41
C ARG A 23 0.55 8.58 17.83
N GLU A 24 -0.16 9.71 17.89
CA GLU A 24 -1.50 9.82 17.31
C GLU A 24 -1.47 9.63 15.78
N GLN A 25 -0.49 10.23 15.11
CA GLN A 25 -0.25 10.05 13.68
C GLN A 25 0.03 8.59 13.34
N LEU A 26 0.87 7.91 14.11
CA LEU A 26 1.18 6.49 13.95
C LEU A 26 -0.08 5.63 14.07
N HIS A 27 -0.95 5.93 15.06
CA HIS A 27 -2.23 5.25 15.21
C HIS A 27 -3.18 5.47 14.03
N ALA A 28 -3.24 6.68 13.49
CA ALA A 28 -4.03 7.01 12.32
C ALA A 28 -3.53 6.26 11.07
N GLU A 29 -2.21 6.19 10.86
CA GLU A 29 -1.59 5.43 9.77
C GLU A 29 -1.98 3.94 9.85
N PHE A 30 -1.97 3.33 11.04
CA PHE A 30 -2.39 1.94 11.20
C PHE A 30 -3.85 1.71 10.87
N SER A 31 -4.71 2.63 11.30
CA SER A 31 -6.13 2.54 10.99
C SER A 31 -6.36 2.57 9.48
N ILE A 32 -5.63 3.41 8.77
CA ILE A 32 -5.66 3.50 7.31
C ILE A 32 -5.15 2.20 6.68
N LEU A 33 -3.95 1.75 7.04
CA LEU A 33 -3.33 0.55 6.47
C LEU A 33 -4.21 -0.69 6.68
N SER A 34 -4.80 -0.85 7.87
CA SER A 34 -5.68 -1.99 8.16
C SER A 34 -6.98 -1.99 7.36
N SER A 35 -7.42 -0.83 6.87
CA SER A 35 -8.62 -0.67 6.05
C SER A 35 -8.39 -0.91 4.56
N LEU A 36 -7.13 -0.79 4.10
CA LEU A 36 -6.74 -0.97 2.70
C LEU A 36 -6.52 -2.46 2.40
N LYS A 37 -7.43 -3.05 1.63
CA LYS A 37 -7.29 -4.42 1.08
C LYS A 37 -7.34 -4.32 -0.43
N HIS A 38 -6.21 -4.60 -1.08
CA HIS A 38 -6.09 -4.55 -2.53
C HIS A 38 -4.87 -5.37 -2.97
N PRO A 39 -4.90 -6.09 -4.10
CA PRO A 39 -3.80 -6.96 -4.54
C PRO A 39 -2.48 -6.23 -4.80
N ASN A 40 -2.52 -4.94 -5.06
CA ASN A 40 -1.33 -4.10 -5.32
C ASN A 40 -1.05 -3.12 -4.17
N ILE A 41 -1.50 -3.43 -2.96
CA ILE A 41 -1.16 -2.71 -1.72
C ILE A 41 -0.71 -3.74 -0.71
N VAL A 42 0.47 -3.53 -0.12
CA VAL A 42 1.05 -4.43 0.88
C VAL A 42 0.02 -4.74 1.98
N GLY A 43 -0.23 -6.03 2.19
CA GLY A 43 -1.19 -6.51 3.17
C GLY A 43 -0.72 -6.23 4.59
N TYR A 44 -1.59 -5.65 5.41
CA TYR A 44 -1.37 -5.45 6.83
C TYR A 44 -2.21 -6.46 7.62
N TYR A 45 -1.57 -7.26 8.48
CA TYR A 45 -2.23 -8.38 9.16
C TYR A 45 -2.50 -8.13 10.64
N HIS A 46 -1.48 -7.72 11.39
CA HIS A 46 -1.55 -7.66 12.83
C HIS A 46 -0.59 -6.63 13.43
N ARG A 47 -0.87 -6.20 14.67
CA ARG A 47 0.03 -5.39 15.48
C ARG A 47 0.11 -5.91 16.91
N GLU A 48 1.29 -5.80 17.49
CA GLU A 48 1.54 -6.11 18.91
C GLU A 48 2.14 -4.92 19.61
N HIS A 49 1.65 -4.63 20.79
CA HIS A 49 2.08 -3.49 21.58
C HIS A 49 2.82 -3.97 22.83
N HIS A 50 4.10 -3.79 22.85
CA HIS A 50 4.98 -4.14 23.97
C HIS A 50 5.16 -2.94 24.90
N LYS A 51 4.29 -2.84 25.92
CA LYS A 51 4.28 -1.68 26.84
C LYS A 51 5.57 -1.55 27.65
N GLN A 52 6.22 -2.67 27.99
CA GLN A 52 7.43 -2.68 28.78
C GLN A 52 8.64 -2.09 28.04
N THR A 53 8.78 -2.43 26.76
CA THR A 53 9.87 -1.94 25.90
C THR A 53 9.51 -0.68 25.14
N GLN A 54 8.25 -0.25 25.21
CA GLN A 54 7.73 0.88 24.45
C GLN A 54 7.89 0.68 22.93
N GLU A 55 7.64 -0.55 22.49
CA GLU A 55 7.78 -0.96 21.09
C GLU A 55 6.43 -1.41 20.53
N LEU A 56 6.26 -1.17 19.24
CA LEU A 56 5.13 -1.59 18.47
C LEU A 56 5.63 -2.42 17.29
N TYR A 57 5.16 -3.64 17.18
CA TYR A 57 5.46 -4.55 16.10
C TYR A 57 4.30 -4.59 15.12
N LEU A 58 4.62 -4.41 13.85
CA LEU A 58 3.69 -4.44 12.74
C LEU A 58 4.00 -5.63 11.87
N TYR A 59 3.00 -6.47 11.65
CA TYR A 59 3.11 -7.64 10.79
C TYR A 59 2.43 -7.37 9.46
N MET A 60 3.21 -7.41 8.41
CA MET A 60 2.80 -7.06 7.04
C MET A 60 3.18 -8.18 6.09
N GLU A 61 2.64 -8.13 4.90
CA GLU A 61 3.04 -8.97 3.79
C GLU A 61 4.54 -8.87 3.54
N TYR A 62 5.17 -10.02 3.32
CA TYR A 62 6.58 -10.07 2.95
C TYR A 62 6.70 -10.03 1.42
N CYS A 63 7.28 -8.97 0.91
CA CYS A 63 7.56 -8.77 -0.50
C CYS A 63 9.01 -9.16 -0.77
N GLY A 64 9.23 -10.39 -1.22
CA GLY A 64 10.58 -10.97 -1.41
C GLY A 64 11.22 -10.64 -2.74
N GLY A 65 10.53 -9.94 -3.63
CA GLY A 65 11.00 -9.59 -4.98
C GLY A 65 11.98 -8.41 -5.03
N GLY A 66 12.13 -7.70 -3.94
CA GLY A 66 12.87 -6.44 -3.87
C GLY A 66 12.03 -5.26 -4.37
N ASP A 67 12.64 -4.09 -4.41
CA ASP A 67 11.98 -2.84 -4.79
C ASP A 67 12.33 -2.39 -6.23
N LEU A 68 11.48 -1.58 -6.80
CA LEU A 68 11.66 -1.05 -8.16
C LEU A 68 12.91 -0.16 -8.29
N GLY A 69 13.35 0.48 -7.18
CA GLY A 69 14.61 1.25 -7.16
C GLY A 69 15.83 0.36 -7.38
N SER A 70 15.82 -0.86 -6.84
CA SER A 70 16.85 -1.87 -7.08
C SER A 70 16.86 -2.33 -8.53
N VAL A 71 15.70 -2.57 -9.13
CA VAL A 71 15.56 -2.91 -10.56
C VAL A 71 16.14 -1.80 -11.44
N ILE A 72 15.82 -0.53 -11.15
CA ILE A 72 16.33 0.63 -11.89
C ILE A 72 17.86 0.73 -11.77
N LYS A 73 18.42 0.48 -10.59
CA LYS A 73 19.89 0.47 -10.38
C LYS A 73 20.56 -0.62 -11.23
N ASP A 74 19.98 -1.81 -11.27
CA ASP A 74 20.52 -2.93 -12.05
C ASP A 74 20.47 -2.64 -13.54
N LEU A 75 19.36 -2.15 -14.07
CA LEU A 75 19.25 -1.74 -15.48
C LEU A 75 20.30 -0.68 -15.87
N LYS A 76 20.50 0.32 -14.99
CA LYS A 76 21.56 1.32 -15.21
C LYS A 76 22.95 0.71 -15.21
N ARG A 77 23.22 -0.23 -14.33
CA ARG A 77 24.52 -0.93 -14.22
C ARG A 77 24.81 -1.79 -15.44
N THR A 78 23.80 -2.46 -16.00
CA THR A 78 23.95 -3.32 -17.21
C THR A 78 23.84 -2.53 -18.52
N GLY A 79 23.40 -1.28 -18.49
CA GLY A 79 23.13 -0.49 -19.70
C GLY A 79 21.87 -0.96 -20.44
N GLU A 80 21.00 -1.71 -19.78
CA GLU A 80 19.76 -2.24 -20.36
C GLU A 80 18.58 -1.30 -20.10
N PHE A 81 17.56 -1.45 -20.94
CA PHE A 81 16.27 -0.74 -20.77
C PHE A 81 15.20 -1.70 -20.30
N ALA A 82 14.28 -1.18 -19.48
CA ALA A 82 13.11 -1.94 -19.10
C ALA A 82 12.24 -2.27 -20.33
N LYS A 83 11.73 -3.49 -20.40
CA LYS A 83 10.77 -3.88 -21.43
C LYS A 83 9.48 -3.07 -21.25
N GLU A 84 8.89 -2.63 -22.37
CA GLU A 84 7.66 -1.83 -22.36
C GLU A 84 6.53 -2.52 -21.59
N GLU A 85 6.36 -3.83 -21.80
CA GLU A 85 5.35 -4.62 -21.07
C GLU A 85 5.53 -4.55 -19.55
N PHE A 86 6.77 -4.57 -19.06
CA PHE A 86 7.08 -4.43 -17.64
C PHE A 86 6.66 -3.05 -17.12
N VAL A 87 6.97 -1.99 -17.86
CA VAL A 87 6.60 -0.61 -17.51
C VAL A 87 5.07 -0.46 -17.42
N TRP A 88 4.34 -0.96 -18.42
CA TRP A 88 2.87 -0.92 -18.42
C TRP A 88 2.26 -1.71 -17.29
N ARG A 89 2.86 -2.85 -16.91
CA ARG A 89 2.41 -3.65 -15.77
C ARG A 89 2.54 -2.87 -14.47
N ILE A 90 3.70 -2.28 -14.21
CA ILE A 90 3.92 -1.45 -13.01
C ILE A 90 2.94 -0.27 -12.98
N LEU A 91 2.79 0.44 -14.08
CA LEU A 91 1.88 1.58 -14.17
C LEU A 91 0.42 1.17 -13.87
N SER A 92 -0.04 0.06 -14.45
CA SER A 92 -1.38 -0.47 -14.22
C SER A 92 -1.61 -0.81 -12.74
N GLN A 93 -0.68 -1.52 -12.11
CA GLN A 93 -0.76 -1.89 -10.70
C GLN A 93 -0.78 -0.65 -9.79
N LEU A 94 0.08 0.33 -10.07
CA LEU A 94 0.14 1.57 -9.32
C LEU A 94 -1.15 2.38 -9.43
N VAL A 95 -1.70 2.51 -10.64
CA VAL A 95 -2.94 3.25 -10.89
C VAL A 95 -4.11 2.59 -10.17
N THR A 96 -4.24 1.27 -10.20
CA THR A 96 -5.34 0.56 -9.51
C THR A 96 -5.21 0.65 -7.99
N ALA A 97 -3.99 0.58 -7.44
CA ALA A 97 -3.74 0.82 -6.02
C ALA A 97 -4.12 2.25 -5.59
N LEU A 98 -3.70 3.26 -6.35
CA LEU A 98 -4.07 4.65 -6.11
C LEU A 98 -5.56 4.90 -6.24
N TYR A 99 -6.21 4.25 -7.20
CA TYR A 99 -7.67 4.33 -7.36
C TYR A 99 -8.36 3.84 -6.08
N ARG A 100 -7.91 2.69 -5.54
CA ARG A 100 -8.41 2.16 -4.26
C ARG A 100 -8.22 3.14 -3.11
N CYS A 101 -7.05 3.77 -3.00
CA CYS A 101 -6.76 4.78 -1.97
C CYS A 101 -7.68 6.01 -2.09
N HIS A 102 -7.91 6.49 -3.31
CA HIS A 102 -8.65 7.73 -3.54
C HIS A 102 -10.16 7.55 -3.45
N TYR A 103 -10.68 6.42 -3.91
CA TYR A 103 -12.12 6.21 -4.06
C TYR A 103 -12.68 5.16 -3.09
N GLY A 104 -11.84 4.41 -2.39
CA GLY A 104 -12.27 3.36 -1.46
C GLY A 104 -12.88 2.12 -2.12
N THR A 105 -12.90 2.07 -3.46
CA THR A 105 -13.40 0.96 -4.28
C THR A 105 -12.35 0.54 -5.28
N ASP A 106 -12.45 -0.67 -5.81
CA ASP A 106 -11.55 -1.14 -6.86
C ASP A 106 -11.82 -0.42 -8.18
N ALA A 107 -10.77 -0.31 -9.01
CA ALA A 107 -10.90 0.28 -10.34
C ALA A 107 -11.85 -0.57 -11.20
N PRO A 108 -12.63 0.06 -12.10
CA PRO A 108 -13.50 -0.67 -13.02
C PRO A 108 -12.68 -1.54 -13.97
N GLU A 109 -13.25 -2.68 -14.34
CA GLU A 109 -12.61 -3.59 -15.30
C GLU A 109 -12.33 -2.89 -16.64
N PRO A 110 -11.19 -3.22 -17.29
CA PRO A 110 -10.87 -2.71 -18.62
C PRO A 110 -12.02 -3.02 -19.61
N GLY A 111 -12.49 -2.01 -20.34
CA GLY A 111 -13.57 -2.16 -21.31
C GLY A 111 -14.99 -2.04 -20.72
N SER A 112 -15.14 -1.87 -19.42
CA SER A 112 -16.42 -1.46 -18.84
C SER A 112 -16.76 -0.04 -19.30
N ASP A 113 -18.04 0.21 -19.64
CA ASP A 113 -18.53 1.52 -20.08
C ASP A 113 -18.29 2.60 -19.03
N LEU A 114 -17.12 3.21 -19.04
CA LEU A 114 -16.75 4.33 -18.15
C LEU A 114 -17.74 5.50 -18.26
N HIS A 115 -18.40 5.66 -19.42
CA HIS A 115 -19.43 6.69 -19.65
C HIS A 115 -20.75 6.42 -18.91
N ARG A 116 -21.03 5.18 -18.47
CA ARG A 116 -22.22 4.83 -17.68
C ARG A 116 -22.00 4.85 -16.17
N GLN A 117 -20.77 4.79 -15.71
CA GLN A 117 -20.49 4.92 -14.28
C GLN A 117 -20.58 6.41 -13.91
N LYS A 118 -21.58 6.74 -13.10
CA LYS A 118 -21.63 8.04 -12.40
C LYS A 118 -20.25 8.27 -11.75
N ASP A 119 -19.69 9.47 -11.91
CA ASP A 119 -18.43 9.87 -11.27
C ASP A 119 -18.38 9.24 -9.86
N PRO A 120 -17.35 8.43 -9.54
CA PRO A 120 -17.22 7.78 -8.23
C PRO A 120 -17.38 8.76 -7.08
N ARG A 121 -16.99 10.04 -7.29
CA ARG A 121 -17.18 11.13 -6.34
C ARG A 121 -18.63 11.48 -6.09
N LEU A 122 -19.50 11.27 -7.06
CA LEU A 122 -20.95 11.49 -6.91
C LEU A 122 -21.65 10.31 -6.21
N ALA A 123 -21.13 9.09 -6.36
CA ALA A 123 -21.62 7.92 -5.65
C ALA A 123 -21.31 7.98 -4.14
N LEU A 124 -20.30 8.75 -3.74
CA LEU A 124 -19.90 8.95 -2.36
C LEU A 124 -20.76 9.97 -1.59
N LYS A 125 -21.56 10.79 -2.27
CA LYS A 125 -22.44 11.80 -1.63
C LYS A 125 -23.58 11.22 -0.76
N GLY A 126 -23.76 9.90 -0.74
CA GLY A 126 -24.82 9.22 0.04
C GLY A 126 -24.34 8.15 1.01
N LYS A 127 -23.02 7.85 1.03
CA LYS A 127 -22.44 6.89 1.97
C LYS A 127 -21.42 7.62 2.84
N SER A 128 -21.44 7.34 4.14
CA SER A 128 -20.46 7.76 5.15
C SER A 128 -19.12 8.18 4.53
N GLN A 129 -18.64 9.39 4.84
CA GLN A 129 -17.45 10.03 4.27
C GLN A 129 -16.33 9.03 4.00
N SER A 130 -16.16 8.64 2.73
CA SER A 130 -14.98 7.89 2.33
C SER A 130 -13.80 8.85 2.42
N VAL A 131 -12.92 8.61 3.38
CA VAL A 131 -11.71 9.40 3.54
C VAL A 131 -10.82 9.10 2.35
N MET A 132 -10.52 10.13 1.54
CA MET A 132 -9.52 10.03 0.48
C MET A 132 -8.15 9.89 1.13
N ILE A 133 -7.45 8.81 0.81
CA ILE A 133 -6.10 8.53 1.31
C ILE A 133 -5.10 8.98 0.26
N LEU A 134 -4.21 9.91 0.64
CA LEU A 134 -3.12 10.38 -0.21
C LEU A 134 -1.81 9.70 0.23
N HIS A 135 -1.12 9.06 -0.70
CA HIS A 135 0.14 8.34 -0.41
C HIS A 135 1.28 9.28 0.01
N ARG A 136 1.47 10.41 -0.68
CA ARG A 136 2.45 11.48 -0.43
C ARG A 136 3.94 11.11 -0.54
N ASP A 137 4.30 9.83 -0.71
CA ASP A 137 5.69 9.37 -0.84
C ASP A 137 5.79 8.23 -1.88
N LEU A 138 5.24 8.48 -3.08
CA LEU A 138 5.38 7.57 -4.20
C LEU A 138 6.79 7.67 -4.77
N LYS A 139 7.52 6.57 -4.68
CA LYS A 139 8.88 6.44 -5.20
C LYS A 139 9.21 4.97 -5.47
N PRO A 140 10.21 4.68 -6.33
CA PRO A 140 10.57 3.31 -6.70
C PRO A 140 10.94 2.42 -5.50
N GLU A 141 11.53 2.97 -4.46
CA GLU A 141 11.92 2.24 -3.25
C GLU A 141 10.72 1.81 -2.38
N ASN A 142 9.54 2.37 -2.63
CA ASN A 142 8.28 2.02 -1.96
C ASN A 142 7.36 1.18 -2.86
N SER A 143 7.89 0.63 -3.96
CA SER A 143 7.17 -0.23 -4.91
C SER A 143 7.89 -1.57 -5.02
N GLU A 144 7.29 -2.61 -4.50
CA GLU A 144 7.81 -3.98 -4.42
C GLU A 144 7.01 -4.94 -5.31
#